data_416d40ecbaa65dca0c9e871ba1a9e261
#
_entry.id   416d40ecbaa65dca0c9e871ba1a9e261
#
_cell.length_a   1.000
_cell.length_b   1.000
_cell.length_c   1.000
_cell.angle_alpha   90.00
_cell.angle_beta   90.00
_cell.angle_gamma   90.00
#
_symmetry.space_group_name_H-M   'P 1'
#
loop_
_entity.id
_entity.type
_entity.pdbx_description
1 polymer ?
#
loop_
_entity_poly.entity_id
_entity_poly.type
_entity_poly.pdbx_seq_one_letter_code
_entity_poly.pdbx_strand_id
1 'polypeptide(L)'
;MATTRLMPLHVGKGRDISTAIADIIDYVKNPQKTDFGKFIYGYECDTRTADAEFLLSKRQYANLTGRSRGADDVIAYHLRQAFKPGEVTPEEAYQIGRELALKLTKGNHAFVVCTHVDKHH
;
A
#
# COMPACT_ATOMS: atom_id res chain seq x y z
N MET A 1 -5.17 21.76 2.94
CA MET A 1 -6.13 20.81 2.34
C MET A 1 -5.40 19.56 1.87
N ALA A 2 -5.91 18.40 2.19
CA ALA A 2 -5.31 17.14 1.77
C ALA A 2 -5.54 16.88 0.28
N THR A 3 -4.56 16.30 -0.39
CA THR A 3 -4.73 15.80 -1.76
C THR A 3 -4.60 14.30 -1.74
N THR A 4 -5.42 13.62 -2.54
CA THR A 4 -5.49 12.17 -2.58
C THR A 4 -5.37 11.68 -4.02
N ARG A 5 -4.56 10.66 -4.23
CA ARG A 5 -4.38 10.06 -5.56
C ARG A 5 -4.36 8.54 -5.45
N LEU A 6 -5.20 7.87 -6.21
CA LEU A 6 -5.25 6.42 -6.30
C LEU A 6 -4.60 5.98 -7.63
N MET A 7 -3.65 5.06 -7.53
CA MET A 7 -2.90 4.60 -8.69
C MET A 7 -2.95 3.07 -8.76
N PRO A 8 -3.40 2.49 -9.88
CA PRO A 8 -3.30 1.04 -10.05
C PRO A 8 -1.84 0.66 -10.30
N LEU A 9 -1.43 -0.49 -9.75
CA LEU A 9 -0.09 -1.03 -9.93
C LEU A 9 -0.15 -2.22 -10.87
N HIS A 10 0.74 -2.22 -11.86
CA HIS A 10 0.89 -3.31 -12.82
C HIS A 10 2.26 -3.95 -12.65
N VAL A 11 2.41 -5.19 -13.14
CA VAL A 11 3.69 -5.89 -13.05
C VAL A 11 4.79 -5.12 -13.78
N GLY A 12 4.46 -4.59 -14.93
CA GLY A 12 5.45 -3.94 -15.78
C GLY A 12 6.18 -4.94 -16.67
N LYS A 13 6.79 -4.41 -17.73
CA LYS A 13 7.48 -5.21 -18.73
C LYS A 13 8.80 -5.74 -18.18
N GLY A 14 9.02 -7.04 -18.30
CA GLY A 14 10.26 -7.67 -17.87
C GLY A 14 10.40 -7.89 -16.37
N ARG A 15 9.34 -7.66 -15.60
CA ARG A 15 9.34 -7.89 -14.15
C ARG A 15 8.35 -9.00 -13.80
N ASP A 16 8.63 -9.73 -12.73
CA ASP A 16 7.66 -10.67 -12.20
C ASP A 16 6.80 -10.02 -11.12
N ILE A 17 5.68 -10.68 -10.80
CA ILE A 17 4.69 -10.13 -9.88
C ILE A 17 5.22 -10.03 -8.45
N SER A 18 6.06 -10.98 -8.01
CA SER A 18 6.61 -10.96 -6.66
C SER A 18 7.56 -9.78 -6.46
N THR A 19 8.41 -9.49 -7.44
CA THR A 19 9.31 -8.34 -7.40
C THR A 19 8.54 -7.03 -7.39
N ALA A 20 7.51 -6.91 -8.23
CA ALA A 20 6.72 -5.68 -8.31
C ALA A 20 6.00 -5.39 -6.98
N ILE A 21 5.42 -6.40 -6.35
CA ILE A 21 4.74 -6.24 -5.07
C ILE A 21 5.75 -5.93 -3.97
N ALA A 22 6.86 -6.66 -3.92
CA ALA A 22 7.88 -6.45 -2.89
C ALA A 22 8.47 -5.04 -2.95
N ASP A 23 8.74 -4.53 -4.15
CA ASP A 23 9.32 -3.20 -4.33
C ASP A 23 8.42 -2.11 -3.78
N ILE A 24 7.12 -2.16 -4.06
CA ILE A 24 6.22 -1.12 -3.56
C ILE A 24 6.00 -1.23 -2.06
N ILE A 25 5.91 -2.45 -1.52
CA ILE A 25 5.76 -2.65 -0.08
C ILE A 25 7.00 -2.15 0.65
N ASP A 26 8.19 -2.46 0.15
CA ASP A 26 9.44 -2.00 0.75
C ASP A 26 9.56 -0.47 0.68
N TYR A 27 9.14 0.14 -0.42
CA TYR A 27 9.15 1.59 -0.55
C TYR A 27 8.27 2.25 0.52
N VAL A 28 7.03 1.78 0.69
CA VAL A 28 6.12 2.40 1.64
C VAL A 28 6.54 2.15 3.09
N LYS A 29 7.18 1.01 3.38
CA LYS A 29 7.61 0.67 4.74
C LYS A 29 9.00 1.19 5.10
N ASN A 30 9.67 1.94 4.23
CA ASN A 30 11.04 2.38 4.46
C ASN A 30 11.20 2.98 5.87
N PRO A 31 12.07 2.41 6.72
CA PRO A 31 12.23 2.88 8.10
C PRO A 31 12.65 4.35 8.20
N GLN A 32 13.44 4.84 7.25
CA GLN A 32 13.88 6.23 7.24
C GLN A 32 12.73 7.19 6.94
N LYS A 33 11.65 6.73 6.32
CA LYS A 33 10.49 7.54 5.96
C LYS A 33 9.36 7.42 6.98
N THR A 34 9.30 6.33 7.74
CA THR A 34 8.20 6.01 8.63
C THR A 34 8.56 6.11 10.12
N ASP A 35 9.59 6.91 10.46
CA ASP A 35 10.10 7.05 11.83
C ASP A 35 10.42 5.66 12.42
N PHE A 36 11.28 4.93 11.71
CA PHE A 36 11.76 3.59 12.10
C PHE A 36 10.62 2.58 12.34
N GLY A 37 9.59 2.67 11.51
CA GLY A 37 8.48 1.72 11.56
C GLY A 37 7.35 2.11 12.49
N LYS A 38 7.44 3.26 13.15
CA LYS A 38 6.40 3.73 14.07
C LYS A 38 5.05 3.93 13.38
N PHE A 39 5.05 4.39 12.13
CA PHE A 39 3.84 4.71 11.38
C PHE A 39 3.58 3.69 10.28
N ILE A 40 3.58 2.40 10.65
CA ILE A 40 3.25 1.30 9.73
C ILE A 40 2.11 0.48 10.34
N TYR A 41 1.04 0.28 9.57
CA TYR A 41 -0.12 -0.49 9.99
C TYR A 41 -0.55 -1.46 8.89
N GLY A 42 -0.77 -2.72 9.25
CA GLY A 42 -1.30 -3.74 8.36
C GLY A 42 -2.71 -4.14 8.77
N TYR A 43 -3.64 -4.15 7.82
CA TYR A 43 -5.02 -4.61 8.01
C TYR A 43 -5.20 -5.92 7.27
N GLU A 44 -5.63 -6.96 7.96
CA GLU A 44 -5.79 -8.31 7.40
C GLU A 44 -4.48 -8.86 6.82
N CYS A 45 -3.33 -8.36 7.29
CA CYS A 45 -2.01 -8.86 6.90
C CYS A 45 -0.97 -8.50 7.96
N ASP A 46 0.12 -9.26 7.99
CA ASP A 46 1.29 -8.94 8.80
C ASP A 46 2.21 -8.05 7.97
N THR A 47 2.58 -6.88 8.49
CA THR A 47 3.42 -5.93 7.76
C THR A 47 4.80 -6.49 7.40
N ARG A 48 5.28 -7.49 8.14
CA ARG A 48 6.58 -8.11 7.87
C ARG A 48 6.54 -9.03 6.65
N THR A 49 5.38 -9.59 6.33
CA THR A 49 5.21 -10.54 5.23
C THR A 49 4.11 -10.12 4.26
N ALA A 50 3.74 -8.82 4.26
CA ALA A 50 2.63 -8.32 3.43
C ALA A 50 2.83 -8.61 1.95
N ASP A 51 4.07 -8.48 1.45
CA ASP A 51 4.38 -8.77 0.06
C ASP A 51 4.06 -10.22 -0.31
N ALA A 52 4.44 -11.17 0.55
CA ALA A 52 4.16 -12.59 0.33
C ALA A 52 2.66 -12.87 0.42
N GLU A 53 1.96 -12.24 1.36
CA GLU A 53 0.51 -12.42 1.54
C GLU A 53 -0.27 -11.84 0.36
N PHE A 54 0.11 -10.68 -0.14
CA PHE A 54 -0.50 -10.08 -1.34
C PHE A 54 -0.30 -10.96 -2.56
N LEU A 55 0.90 -11.51 -2.73
CA LEU A 55 1.20 -12.41 -3.83
C LEU A 55 0.38 -13.69 -3.76
N LEU A 56 0.24 -14.26 -2.55
CA LEU A 56 -0.55 -15.47 -2.34
C LEU A 56 -2.01 -15.22 -2.68
N SER A 57 -2.59 -14.11 -2.23
CA SER A 57 -3.97 -13.74 -2.52
C SER A 57 -4.19 -13.61 -4.03
N LYS A 58 -3.24 -12.99 -4.73
CA LYS A 58 -3.32 -12.83 -6.18
C LYS A 58 -3.27 -14.17 -6.90
N ARG A 59 -2.39 -15.07 -6.47
CA ARG A 59 -2.28 -16.42 -7.05
C ARG A 59 -3.52 -17.25 -6.80
N GLN A 60 -4.09 -17.17 -5.59
CA GLN A 60 -5.33 -17.87 -5.26
C GLN A 60 -6.48 -17.39 -6.14
N TYR A 61 -6.60 -16.08 -6.34
CA TYR A 61 -7.62 -15.52 -7.23
C TYR A 61 -7.45 -16.04 -8.66
N ALA A 62 -6.23 -16.04 -9.18
CA ALA A 62 -5.95 -16.52 -10.54
C ALA A 62 -6.28 -18.02 -10.68
N ASN A 63 -5.95 -18.82 -9.66
CA ASN A 63 -6.23 -20.27 -9.68
C ASN A 63 -7.73 -20.55 -9.63
N LEU A 64 -8.48 -19.79 -8.83
CA LEU A 64 -9.93 -20.00 -8.66
C LEU A 64 -10.74 -19.49 -9.85
N THR A 65 -10.34 -18.38 -10.44
CA THR A 65 -11.12 -17.71 -11.49
C THR A 65 -10.53 -17.91 -12.90
N GLY A 66 -9.28 -18.36 -13.00
CA GLY A 66 -8.58 -18.44 -14.27
C GLY A 66 -8.24 -17.08 -14.88
N ARG A 67 -8.39 -16.01 -14.12
CA ARG A 67 -8.19 -14.64 -14.62
C ARG A 67 -6.80 -14.14 -14.29
N SER A 68 -6.02 -13.89 -15.33
CA SER A 68 -4.74 -13.21 -15.24
C SER A 68 -4.50 -12.50 -16.56
N ARG A 69 -4.15 -11.21 -16.51
CA ARG A 69 -3.91 -10.40 -17.70
C ARG A 69 -2.42 -10.23 -18.00
N GLY A 70 -1.58 -10.98 -17.32
CA GLY A 70 -0.13 -10.84 -17.51
C GLY A 70 0.36 -9.47 -17.06
N ALA A 71 1.19 -8.83 -17.89
CA ALA A 71 1.80 -7.54 -17.56
C ALA A 71 0.79 -6.39 -17.38
N ASP A 72 -0.41 -6.52 -17.96
CA ASP A 72 -1.44 -5.49 -17.90
C ASP A 72 -2.39 -5.68 -16.70
N ASP A 73 -2.23 -6.77 -15.95
CA ASP A 73 -3.08 -7.05 -14.79
C ASP A 73 -2.77 -6.09 -13.66
N VAL A 74 -3.83 -5.61 -12.99
CA VAL A 74 -3.68 -4.79 -11.78
C VAL A 74 -3.41 -5.72 -10.61
N ILE A 75 -2.25 -5.57 -9.98
CA ILE A 75 -1.82 -6.44 -8.89
C ILE A 75 -2.10 -5.83 -7.51
N ALA A 76 -2.22 -4.52 -7.43
CA ALA A 76 -2.52 -3.79 -6.19
C ALA A 76 -2.85 -2.35 -6.54
N TYR A 77 -3.29 -1.60 -5.55
CA TYR A 77 -3.50 -0.15 -5.67
C TYR A 77 -2.61 0.56 -4.68
N HIS A 78 -2.06 1.69 -5.12
CA HIS A 78 -1.27 2.58 -4.28
C HIS A 78 -2.09 3.86 -4.08
N LEU A 79 -2.51 4.13 -2.85
CA LEU A 79 -3.22 5.35 -2.48
C LEU A 79 -2.24 6.28 -1.78
N ARG A 80 -2.09 7.48 -2.29
CA ARG A 80 -1.21 8.49 -1.70
C ARG A 80 -2.04 9.69 -1.27
N GLN A 81 -1.85 10.10 -0.01
CA GLN A 81 -2.50 11.28 0.55
C GLN A 81 -1.41 12.21 1.09
N ALA A 82 -1.48 13.48 0.70
CA ALA A 82 -0.51 14.49 1.09
C ALA A 82 -1.20 15.64 1.80
N PHE A 83 -0.53 16.19 2.80
CA PHE A 83 -1.00 17.34 3.59
C PHE A 83 -0.01 18.47 3.48
N LYS A 84 -0.50 19.72 3.63
CA LYS A 84 0.39 20.87 3.70
C LYS A 84 1.22 20.84 4.98
N PRO A 85 2.46 21.36 4.96
CA PRO A 85 3.26 21.44 6.18
C PRO A 85 2.49 22.13 7.31
N GLY A 86 2.47 21.50 8.48
CA GLY A 86 1.78 22.03 9.64
C GLY A 86 0.27 21.84 9.67
N GLU A 87 -0.32 21.28 8.62
CA GLU A 87 -1.77 21.04 8.57
C GLU A 87 -2.21 19.95 9.56
N VAL A 88 -1.43 18.89 9.68
CA VAL A 88 -1.67 17.79 10.62
C VAL A 88 -0.34 17.32 11.20
N THR A 89 -0.40 16.67 12.36
CA THR A 89 0.78 15.97 12.91
C THR A 89 0.96 14.63 12.21
N PRO A 90 2.15 14.01 12.28
CA PRO A 90 2.35 12.65 11.74
C PRO A 90 1.35 11.63 12.32
N GLU A 91 1.05 11.72 13.60
CA GLU A 91 0.08 10.84 14.26
C GLU A 91 -1.33 11.03 13.70
N GLU A 92 -1.74 12.28 13.48
CA GLU A 92 -3.04 12.60 12.87
C GLU A 92 -3.11 12.10 11.43
N ALA A 93 -2.05 12.31 10.64
CA ALA A 93 -1.98 11.83 9.26
C ALA A 93 -2.09 10.30 9.20
N TYR A 94 -1.41 9.62 10.12
CA TYR A 94 -1.45 8.16 10.22
C TYR A 94 -2.87 7.67 10.52
N GLN A 95 -3.53 8.29 11.48
CA GLN A 95 -4.90 7.92 11.85
C GLN A 95 -5.89 8.18 10.70
N ILE A 96 -5.76 9.33 10.04
CA ILE A 96 -6.59 9.68 8.88
C ILE A 96 -6.40 8.68 7.75
N GLY A 97 -5.16 8.28 7.49
CA GLY A 97 -4.85 7.28 6.46
C GLY A 97 -5.47 5.93 6.75
N ARG A 98 -5.40 5.48 8.00
CA ARG A 98 -6.02 4.22 8.41
C ARG A 98 -7.54 4.25 8.20
N GLU A 99 -8.19 5.34 8.62
CA GLU A 99 -9.63 5.49 8.46
C GLU A 99 -10.04 5.56 6.99
N LEU A 100 -9.27 6.28 6.18
CA LEU A 100 -9.52 6.39 4.74
C LEU A 100 -9.41 5.02 4.07
N ALA A 101 -8.36 4.27 4.35
CA ALA A 101 -8.15 2.95 3.77
C ALA A 101 -9.29 1.99 4.17
N LEU A 102 -9.71 2.02 5.41
CA LEU A 102 -10.79 1.18 5.89
C LEU A 102 -12.12 1.52 5.20
N LYS A 103 -12.41 2.79 5.04
CA LYS A 103 -13.63 3.25 4.34
C LYS A 103 -13.60 2.90 2.86
N LEU A 104 -12.45 3.11 2.20
CA LEU A 104 -12.31 2.85 0.78
C LEU A 104 -12.46 1.37 0.45
N THR A 105 -11.89 0.50 1.28
CA THR A 105 -11.94 -0.95 1.09
C THR A 105 -13.18 -1.59 1.71
N LYS A 106 -13.93 -0.84 2.51
CA LYS A 106 -15.09 -1.32 3.27
C LYS A 106 -14.75 -2.50 4.18
N GLY A 107 -13.49 -2.59 4.60
CA GLY A 107 -13.00 -3.67 5.46
C GLY A 107 -12.83 -5.02 4.75
N ASN A 108 -12.96 -5.08 3.43
CA ASN A 108 -12.97 -6.33 2.67
C ASN A 108 -11.65 -6.66 1.99
N HIS A 109 -10.63 -5.83 2.14
CA HIS A 109 -9.34 -6.01 1.47
C HIS A 109 -8.19 -5.79 2.45
N ALA A 110 -7.11 -6.54 2.25
CA ALA A 110 -5.88 -6.32 3.00
C ALA A 110 -5.17 -5.05 2.50
N PHE A 111 -4.59 -4.29 3.42
CA PHE A 111 -3.82 -3.09 3.06
C PHE A 111 -2.73 -2.81 4.08
N VAL A 112 -1.73 -2.04 3.65
CA VAL A 112 -0.68 -1.51 4.50
C VAL A 112 -0.75 0.01 4.44
N VAL A 113 -0.77 0.66 5.60
CA VAL A 113 -0.77 2.12 5.71
C VAL A 113 0.55 2.55 6.31
N CYS A 114 1.21 3.51 5.67
CA CYS A 114 2.46 4.07 6.17
C CYS A 114 2.40 5.59 6.08
N THR A 115 2.93 6.26 7.10
CA THR A 115 3.07 7.72 7.10
C THR A 115 4.54 8.06 6.95
N HIS A 116 4.86 8.82 5.90
CA HIS A 116 6.22 9.27 5.62
C HIS A 116 6.45 10.63 6.27
N VAL A 117 7.49 10.72 7.08
CA VAL A 117 7.79 11.92 7.89
C VAL A 117 9.11 12.59 7.48
N ASP A 118 9.76 12.09 6.42
CA ASP A 118 11.04 12.60 5.96
C ASP A 118 10.91 13.83 5.04
N LYS A 119 9.70 14.22 4.71
CA LYS A 119 9.41 15.37 3.82
C LYS A 119 8.46 16.33 4.49
N HIS A 120 8.41 17.57 3.96
CA HIS A 120 7.55 18.62 4.51
C HIS A 120 6.09 18.53 4.04
N HIS A 121 5.74 17.50 3.34
CA HIS A 121 4.35 17.35 2.86
C HIS A 121 3.82 15.94 3.06
#